data_6f1eb2bd41bb11d2d5fca1662a9021ff
#
_entry.id   6f1eb2bd41bb11d2d5fca1662a9021ff
#
_cell.length_a   1.000
_cell.length_b   1.000
_cell.length_c   1.000
_cell.angle_alpha   90.00
_cell.angle_beta   90.00
_cell.angle_gamma   90.00
#
_symmetry.space_group_name_H-M   'P 1'
#
loop_
_entity.id
_entity.type
_entity.pdbx_description
1 polymer ?
#
loop_
_entity_poly.entity_id
_entity_poly.type
_entity_poly.pdbx_seq_one_letter_code
_entity_poly.pdbx_strand_id
1 'polypeptide(L)'
;MKPWTKNQLRRLRIALMINSDKRNKYLKKHNVFGAMGDNVFFQPRFIPADPKLIKFHNNVIVTSNVTFVTHDVFDIGLNYMYKDKQIPTLMKPIEVMDNVFIGCNSTILGGVRIGNNVVIAAGSVVTKDVPDNSVVAGNPARVIETFDEYVNKRYNSHHSYDIDDLWNHFYQNKN
;
A
#
# COMPACT_ATOMS: atom_id res chain seq x y z
N MET A 1 -3.81 -7.34 -34.45
CA MET A 1 -3.75 -7.03 -33.00
C MET A 1 -3.74 -8.35 -32.23
N LYS A 2 -2.75 -8.60 -31.34
CA LYS A 2 -2.75 -9.84 -30.53
C LYS A 2 -3.93 -9.81 -29.55
N PRO A 3 -4.67 -10.91 -29.38
CA PRO A 3 -5.78 -10.95 -28.41
C PRO A 3 -5.27 -10.75 -26.98
N TRP A 4 -6.09 -10.10 -26.16
CA TRP A 4 -5.76 -9.86 -24.75
C TRP A 4 -5.59 -11.20 -24.00
N THR A 5 -4.53 -11.29 -23.20
CA THR A 5 -4.32 -12.47 -22.34
C THR A 5 -5.35 -12.51 -21.20
N LYS A 6 -5.60 -13.70 -20.63
CA LYS A 6 -6.48 -13.87 -19.46
C LYS A 6 -6.08 -12.93 -18.29
N ASN A 7 -4.79 -12.68 -18.11
CA ASN A 7 -4.28 -11.77 -17.08
C ASN A 7 -4.61 -10.30 -17.37
N GLN A 8 -4.47 -9.84 -18.62
CA GLN A 8 -4.84 -8.50 -19.03
C GLN A 8 -6.35 -8.24 -18.84
N LEU A 9 -7.19 -9.19 -19.28
CA LEU A 9 -8.65 -9.10 -19.08
C LEU A 9 -9.03 -9.07 -17.60
N ARG A 10 -8.35 -9.86 -16.75
CA ARG A 10 -8.57 -9.85 -15.30
C ARG A 10 -8.19 -8.50 -14.68
N ARG A 11 -7.05 -7.94 -15.07
CA ARG A 11 -6.60 -6.61 -14.59
C ARG A 11 -7.58 -5.51 -14.99
N LEU A 12 -8.04 -5.52 -16.24
CA LEU A 12 -9.06 -4.57 -16.71
C LEU A 12 -10.36 -4.70 -15.92
N ARG A 13 -10.85 -5.93 -15.72
CA ARG A 13 -12.06 -6.20 -14.93
C ARG A 13 -11.94 -5.62 -13.52
N ILE A 14 -10.81 -5.79 -12.84
CA ILE A 14 -10.58 -5.28 -11.49
C ILE A 14 -10.53 -3.75 -11.49
N ALA A 15 -9.86 -3.13 -12.45
CA ALA A 15 -9.79 -1.68 -12.58
C ALA A 15 -11.17 -1.03 -12.80
N LEU A 16 -12.07 -1.71 -13.51
CA LEU A 16 -13.45 -1.27 -13.77
C LEU A 16 -14.41 -1.51 -12.58
N MET A 17 -14.03 -2.29 -11.59
CA MET A 17 -14.84 -2.52 -10.39
C MET A 17 -14.84 -1.27 -9.49
N ILE A 18 -15.88 -0.43 -9.59
CA ILE A 18 -16.02 0.80 -8.79
C ILE A 18 -16.22 0.46 -7.30
N ASN A 19 -17.05 -0.54 -7.00
CA ASN A 19 -17.33 -0.94 -5.62
C ASN A 19 -16.14 -1.69 -5.02
N SER A 20 -15.51 -1.10 -4.00
CA SER A 20 -14.33 -1.64 -3.32
C SER A 20 -14.59 -2.97 -2.63
N ASP A 21 -15.76 -3.16 -2.00
CA ASP A 21 -16.07 -4.41 -1.28
C ASP A 21 -16.20 -5.59 -2.24
N LYS A 22 -16.91 -5.37 -3.37
CA LYS A 22 -17.01 -6.38 -4.43
C LYS A 22 -15.63 -6.70 -5.00
N ARG A 23 -14.78 -5.68 -5.17
CA ARG A 23 -13.41 -5.84 -5.65
C ARG A 23 -12.57 -6.65 -4.65
N ASN A 24 -12.62 -6.33 -3.35
CA ASN A 24 -11.87 -7.05 -2.33
C ASN A 24 -12.29 -8.52 -2.21
N LYS A 25 -13.58 -8.80 -2.24
CA LYS A 25 -14.11 -10.17 -2.31
C LYS A 25 -13.58 -10.93 -3.54
N TYR A 26 -13.52 -10.24 -4.69
CA TYR A 26 -12.97 -10.83 -5.91
C TYR A 26 -11.47 -11.12 -5.78
N LEU A 27 -10.67 -10.18 -5.25
CA LEU A 27 -9.23 -10.33 -5.06
C LEU A 27 -8.90 -11.54 -4.17
N LYS A 28 -9.62 -11.68 -3.03
CA LYS A 28 -9.47 -12.79 -2.09
C LYS A 28 -9.90 -14.12 -2.73
N LYS A 29 -11.11 -14.18 -3.33
CA LYS A 29 -11.66 -15.40 -3.97
C LYS A 29 -10.73 -15.96 -5.06
N HIS A 30 -10.08 -15.09 -5.81
CA HIS A 30 -9.22 -15.50 -6.94
C HIS A 30 -7.74 -15.57 -6.56
N ASN A 31 -7.40 -15.48 -5.27
CA ASN A 31 -6.03 -15.54 -4.77
C ASN A 31 -5.09 -14.64 -5.60
N VAL A 32 -5.47 -13.38 -5.81
CA VAL A 32 -4.70 -12.46 -6.68
C VAL A 32 -3.34 -12.16 -6.08
N PHE A 33 -3.27 -11.89 -4.78
CA PHE A 33 -2.04 -11.68 -4.03
C PHE A 33 -1.40 -12.99 -3.56
N GLY A 34 -0.20 -12.93 -3.01
CA GLY A 34 0.48 -14.07 -2.38
C GLY A 34 -0.29 -14.59 -1.17
N ALA A 35 -0.79 -13.69 -0.35
CA ALA A 35 -1.79 -13.95 0.69
C ALA A 35 -2.70 -12.72 0.85
N MET A 36 -3.92 -12.95 1.33
CA MET A 36 -4.87 -11.90 1.68
C MET A 36 -5.71 -12.41 2.86
N GLY A 37 -5.36 -11.96 4.06
CA GLY A 37 -5.98 -12.34 5.32
C GLY A 37 -7.42 -11.84 5.47
N ASP A 38 -7.89 -11.76 6.71
CA ASP A 38 -9.22 -11.24 7.01
C ASP A 38 -9.19 -9.72 7.17
N ASN A 39 -10.33 -9.08 6.84
CA ASN A 39 -10.52 -7.62 6.93
C ASN A 39 -9.46 -6.82 6.14
N VAL A 40 -9.01 -7.34 5.01
CA VAL A 40 -8.12 -6.59 4.11
C VAL A 40 -8.96 -5.73 3.18
N PHE A 41 -8.74 -4.42 3.24
CA PHE A 41 -9.36 -3.43 2.36
C PHE A 41 -8.30 -2.85 1.41
N PHE A 42 -8.33 -3.29 0.14
CA PHE A 42 -7.45 -2.82 -0.90
C PHE A 42 -8.20 -1.87 -1.84
N GLN A 43 -7.98 -0.56 -1.67
CA GLN A 43 -8.67 0.48 -2.43
C GLN A 43 -8.07 0.75 -3.83
N PRO A 44 -6.76 0.58 -4.09
CA PRO A 44 -6.19 0.86 -5.41
C PRO A 44 -6.91 0.08 -6.52
N ARG A 45 -7.13 0.74 -7.66
CA ARG A 45 -7.76 0.10 -8.83
C ARG A 45 -6.78 -0.70 -9.67
N PHE A 46 -5.51 -0.30 -9.62
CA PHE A 46 -4.45 -0.97 -10.37
C PHE A 46 -3.74 -1.98 -9.48
N ILE A 47 -3.62 -3.20 -9.97
CA ILE A 47 -2.91 -4.27 -9.28
C ILE A 47 -1.42 -4.16 -9.65
N PRO A 48 -0.51 -4.33 -8.68
CA PRO A 48 0.93 -4.40 -8.93
C PRO A 48 1.30 -5.42 -10.01
N ALA A 49 2.48 -5.28 -10.61
CA ALA A 49 2.92 -6.16 -11.68
C ALA A 49 2.96 -7.63 -11.23
N ASP A 50 3.54 -7.88 -10.05
CA ASP A 50 3.72 -9.21 -9.46
C ASP A 50 2.97 -9.33 -8.13
N PRO A 51 1.63 -9.38 -8.16
CA PRO A 51 0.84 -9.38 -6.93
C PRO A 51 1.10 -10.61 -6.06
N LYS A 52 1.61 -11.69 -6.64
CA LYS A 52 2.01 -12.90 -5.90
C LYS A 52 3.20 -12.70 -4.96
N LEU A 53 3.99 -11.67 -5.18
CA LEU A 53 5.08 -11.28 -4.28
C LEU A 53 4.62 -10.40 -3.12
N ILE A 54 3.32 -10.14 -2.98
CA ILE A 54 2.78 -9.31 -1.91
C ILE A 54 1.87 -10.16 -1.03
N LYS A 55 2.12 -10.12 0.28
CA LYS A 55 1.28 -10.74 1.30
C LYS A 55 0.68 -9.69 2.21
N PHE A 56 -0.62 -9.75 2.41
CA PHE A 56 -1.36 -9.00 3.41
C PHE A 56 -1.86 -9.97 4.47
N HIS A 57 -1.56 -9.70 5.75
CA HIS A 57 -2.13 -10.41 6.89
C HIS A 57 -3.51 -9.82 7.23
N ASN A 58 -3.90 -9.76 8.51
CA ASN A 58 -5.24 -9.37 8.88
C ASN A 58 -5.37 -7.86 9.19
N ASN A 59 -6.57 -7.31 9.02
CA ASN A 59 -6.89 -5.91 9.35
C ASN A 59 -5.95 -4.92 8.62
N VAL A 60 -5.74 -5.10 7.33
CA VAL A 60 -4.87 -4.23 6.52
C VAL A 60 -5.72 -3.32 5.64
N ILE A 61 -5.49 -2.02 5.77
CA ILE A 61 -6.16 -1.00 4.94
C ILE A 61 -5.13 -0.36 4.01
N VAL A 62 -5.30 -0.58 2.72
CA VAL A 62 -4.50 0.05 1.66
C VAL A 62 -5.36 1.08 0.96
N THR A 63 -5.03 2.36 1.11
CA THR A 63 -5.83 3.45 0.55
C THR A 63 -5.47 3.76 -0.91
N SER A 64 -6.10 4.78 -1.49
CA SER A 64 -5.99 5.11 -2.92
C SER A 64 -4.56 5.37 -3.37
N ASN A 65 -4.23 4.93 -4.57
CA ASN A 65 -2.96 5.20 -5.26
C ASN A 65 -1.70 4.71 -4.54
N VAL A 66 -1.83 3.79 -3.57
CA VAL A 66 -0.65 3.14 -2.99
C VAL A 66 -0.01 2.25 -4.05
N THR A 67 1.30 2.39 -4.21
CA THR A 67 2.12 1.66 -5.17
C THR A 67 3.02 0.66 -4.47
N PHE A 68 3.00 -0.59 -4.93
CA PHE A 68 3.92 -1.64 -4.49
C PHE A 68 4.89 -1.95 -5.64
N VAL A 69 6.19 -1.74 -5.40
CA VAL A 69 7.26 -1.93 -6.39
C VAL A 69 8.01 -3.21 -6.03
N THR A 70 7.63 -4.32 -6.64
CA THR A 70 8.18 -5.66 -6.38
C THR A 70 9.41 -5.98 -7.21
N HIS A 71 9.63 -5.24 -8.29
CA HIS A 71 10.82 -5.35 -9.15
C HIS A 71 11.14 -4.00 -9.78
N ASP A 72 12.37 -3.84 -10.23
CA ASP A 72 12.77 -2.79 -11.15
C ASP A 72 13.06 -3.37 -12.54
N VAL A 73 13.25 -2.51 -13.51
CA VAL A 73 13.57 -2.88 -14.90
C VAL A 73 14.95 -2.36 -15.31
N PHE A 74 15.80 -2.01 -14.36
CA PHE A 74 17.11 -1.45 -14.65
C PHE A 74 18.09 -2.50 -15.22
N ASP A 75 17.81 -3.79 -14.99
CA ASP A 75 18.49 -4.92 -15.65
C ASP A 75 18.52 -4.76 -17.17
N ILE A 76 17.45 -4.24 -17.78
CA ILE A 76 17.40 -3.96 -19.23
C ILE A 76 18.51 -2.97 -19.62
N GLY A 77 18.64 -1.87 -18.87
CA GLY A 77 19.69 -0.88 -19.08
C GLY A 77 21.10 -1.43 -18.84
N LEU A 78 21.27 -2.20 -17.77
CA LEU A 78 22.55 -2.83 -17.44
C LEU A 78 22.98 -3.85 -18.52
N ASN A 79 22.05 -4.64 -19.05
CA ASN A 79 22.34 -5.60 -20.12
C ASN A 79 22.66 -4.93 -21.46
N TYR A 80 22.23 -3.69 -21.69
CA TYR A 80 22.71 -2.90 -22.83
C TYR A 80 24.15 -2.40 -22.64
N MET A 81 24.52 -2.07 -21.39
CA MET A 81 25.85 -1.56 -21.04
C MET A 81 26.90 -2.68 -20.96
N TYR A 82 26.54 -3.82 -20.38
CA TYR A 82 27.43 -4.95 -20.10
C TYR A 82 27.03 -6.16 -20.94
N LYS A 83 27.44 -6.16 -22.23
CA LYS A 83 27.05 -7.21 -23.20
C LYS A 83 27.63 -8.59 -22.91
N ASP A 84 28.70 -8.65 -22.12
CA ASP A 84 29.37 -9.85 -21.65
C ASP A 84 28.74 -10.50 -20.42
N LYS A 85 27.70 -9.84 -19.83
CA LYS A 85 26.98 -10.28 -18.63
C LYS A 85 25.51 -10.43 -18.92
N GLN A 86 24.89 -11.38 -18.24
CA GLN A 86 23.43 -11.50 -18.20
C GLN A 86 22.97 -11.15 -16.79
N ILE A 87 22.51 -9.91 -16.62
CA ILE A 87 22.05 -9.38 -15.33
C ILE A 87 20.55 -9.67 -15.22
N PRO A 88 20.11 -10.45 -14.21
CA PRO A 88 18.70 -10.79 -14.04
C PRO A 88 17.92 -9.64 -13.45
N THR A 89 16.62 -9.59 -13.73
CA THR A 89 15.67 -8.69 -13.05
C THR A 89 15.64 -8.99 -11.55
N LEU A 90 15.82 -7.96 -10.73
CA LEU A 90 15.78 -8.07 -9.28
C LEU A 90 14.32 -8.02 -8.81
N MET A 91 13.82 -9.15 -8.32
CA MET A 91 12.47 -9.25 -7.75
C MET A 91 12.53 -9.46 -6.25
N LYS A 92 11.72 -8.70 -5.49
CA LYS A 92 11.69 -8.77 -4.02
C LYS A 92 10.26 -8.78 -3.49
N PRO A 93 9.92 -9.70 -2.55
CA PRO A 93 8.61 -9.74 -1.94
C PRO A 93 8.37 -8.56 -0.99
N ILE A 94 7.09 -8.30 -0.71
CA ILE A 94 6.62 -7.34 0.29
C ILE A 94 5.66 -8.08 1.22
N GLU A 95 5.83 -7.91 2.53
CA GLU A 95 4.96 -8.50 3.53
C GLU A 95 4.38 -7.41 4.44
N VAL A 96 3.07 -7.41 4.60
CA VAL A 96 2.33 -6.46 5.45
C VAL A 96 1.64 -7.25 6.54
N MET A 97 2.05 -7.04 7.79
CA MET A 97 1.56 -7.77 8.96
C MET A 97 0.18 -7.28 9.41
N ASP A 98 -0.23 -7.60 10.64
CA ASP A 98 -1.57 -7.30 11.15
C ASP A 98 -1.73 -5.84 11.57
N ASN A 99 -2.97 -5.32 11.45
CA ASN A 99 -3.37 -3.98 11.92
C ASN A 99 -2.57 -2.85 11.25
N VAL A 100 -2.47 -2.86 9.93
CA VAL A 100 -1.69 -1.88 9.18
C VAL A 100 -2.59 -0.96 8.37
N PHE A 101 -2.33 0.35 8.46
CA PHE A 101 -2.90 1.37 7.59
C PHE A 101 -1.84 1.96 6.67
N ILE A 102 -2.08 1.96 5.36
CA ILE A 102 -1.20 2.56 4.37
C ILE A 102 -1.91 3.75 3.72
N GLY A 103 -1.41 4.95 4.05
CA GLY A 103 -1.93 6.22 3.56
C GLY A 103 -1.77 6.40 2.05
N CYS A 104 -2.68 7.19 1.46
CA CYS A 104 -2.76 7.38 0.01
C CYS A 104 -1.45 7.93 -0.60
N ASN A 105 -1.22 7.60 -1.87
CA ASN A 105 -0.03 7.99 -2.63
C ASN A 105 1.31 7.51 -2.04
N SER A 106 1.30 6.55 -1.12
CA SER A 106 2.53 5.96 -0.59
C SER A 106 3.11 4.94 -1.57
N THR A 107 4.45 4.78 -1.52
CA THR A 107 5.19 3.79 -2.30
C THR A 107 5.93 2.84 -1.38
N ILE A 108 5.72 1.53 -1.55
CA ILE A 108 6.37 0.47 -0.78
C ILE A 108 7.33 -0.27 -1.71
N LEU A 109 8.62 -0.25 -1.39
CA LEU A 109 9.64 -0.93 -2.19
C LEU A 109 9.74 -2.42 -1.85
N GLY A 110 10.21 -3.18 -2.80
CA GLY A 110 10.45 -4.62 -2.67
C GLY A 110 11.51 -4.96 -1.63
N GLY A 111 11.29 -6.06 -0.90
CA GLY A 111 12.13 -6.51 0.20
C GLY A 111 11.74 -5.92 1.55
N VAL A 112 10.64 -5.14 1.62
CA VAL A 112 10.17 -4.52 2.85
C VAL A 112 9.17 -5.42 3.57
N ARG A 113 9.35 -5.57 4.89
CA ARG A 113 8.34 -6.04 5.83
C ARG A 113 7.78 -4.87 6.63
N ILE A 114 6.46 -4.71 6.63
CA ILE A 114 5.75 -3.78 7.50
C ILE A 114 5.24 -4.56 8.69
N GLY A 115 5.67 -4.18 9.90
CA GLY A 115 5.33 -4.84 11.16
C GLY A 115 3.85 -4.69 11.55
N ASN A 116 3.53 -5.17 12.76
CA ASN A 116 2.18 -5.09 13.32
C ASN A 116 1.90 -3.71 13.91
N ASN A 117 0.62 -3.30 13.91
CA ASN A 117 0.18 -2.01 14.47
C ASN A 117 0.98 -0.85 13.86
N VAL A 118 0.92 -0.70 12.55
CA VAL A 118 1.68 0.31 11.81
C VAL A 118 0.77 1.25 11.05
N VAL A 119 1.08 2.54 11.11
CA VAL A 119 0.50 3.57 10.23
C VAL A 119 1.59 4.11 9.31
N ILE A 120 1.36 4.01 8.01
CA ILE A 120 2.16 4.69 7.00
C ILE A 120 1.41 5.94 6.59
N ALA A 121 1.97 7.11 6.87
CA ALA A 121 1.37 8.39 6.48
C ALA A 121 1.30 8.55 4.97
N ALA A 122 0.31 9.31 4.49
CA ALA A 122 0.12 9.56 3.07
C ALA A 122 1.38 10.16 2.40
N GLY A 123 1.65 9.78 1.16
CA GLY A 123 2.79 10.28 0.39
C GLY A 123 4.16 9.74 0.80
N SER A 124 4.22 8.72 1.66
CA SER A 124 5.47 8.17 2.15
C SER A 124 6.14 7.22 1.16
N VAL A 125 7.49 7.16 1.17
CA VAL A 125 8.27 6.17 0.41
C VAL A 125 8.99 5.24 1.37
N VAL A 126 8.48 4.02 1.51
CA VAL A 126 9.00 3.01 2.44
C VAL A 126 10.08 2.20 1.73
N THR A 127 11.32 2.37 2.16
CA THR A 127 12.52 1.77 1.54
C THR A 127 13.20 0.69 2.40
N LYS A 128 12.76 0.54 3.66
CA LYS A 128 13.29 -0.42 4.65
C LYS A 128 12.14 -0.97 5.48
N ASP A 129 12.41 -2.05 6.21
CA ASP A 129 11.46 -2.63 7.15
C ASP A 129 10.95 -1.59 8.14
N VAL A 130 9.66 -1.71 8.47
CA VAL A 130 8.97 -0.86 9.43
C VAL A 130 8.75 -1.67 10.71
N PRO A 131 9.24 -1.21 11.86
CA PRO A 131 9.07 -1.93 13.11
C PRO A 131 7.60 -1.95 13.56
N ASP A 132 7.27 -2.92 14.41
CA ASP A 132 5.96 -2.99 15.07
C ASP A 132 5.68 -1.72 15.87
N ASN A 133 4.39 -1.42 16.08
CA ASN A 133 3.90 -0.34 16.95
C ASN A 133 4.44 1.06 16.58
N SER A 134 4.50 1.37 15.29
CA SER A 134 5.08 2.62 14.81
C SER A 134 4.23 3.36 13.77
N VAL A 135 4.42 4.66 13.73
CA VAL A 135 3.93 5.53 12.66
C VAL A 135 5.13 6.04 11.87
N VAL A 136 5.09 5.85 10.55
CA VAL A 136 6.16 6.28 9.66
C VAL A 136 5.66 7.30 8.64
N ALA A 137 6.51 8.27 8.30
CA ALA A 137 6.21 9.30 7.31
C ALA A 137 7.46 9.73 6.53
N GLY A 138 7.24 10.29 5.35
CA GLY A 138 8.26 10.99 4.56
C GLY A 138 8.86 10.18 3.42
N ASN A 139 9.84 10.79 2.73
CA ASN A 139 10.62 10.20 1.65
C ASN A 139 12.12 10.44 1.87
N PRO A 140 12.89 9.42 2.24
CA PRO A 140 12.44 8.09 2.65
C PRO A 140 11.70 8.11 4.00
N ALA A 141 10.76 7.18 4.18
CA ALA A 141 9.95 7.10 5.40
C ALA A 141 10.81 6.83 6.65
N ARG A 142 10.47 7.52 7.75
CA ARG A 142 11.11 7.37 9.08
C ARG A 142 10.02 7.27 10.13
N VAL A 143 10.31 6.58 11.23
CA VAL A 143 9.45 6.56 12.42
C VAL A 143 9.36 7.99 12.96
N ILE A 144 8.12 8.47 13.16
CA ILE A 144 7.82 9.80 13.67
C ILE A 144 7.15 9.79 15.03
N GLU A 145 6.43 8.71 15.37
CA GLU A 145 5.79 8.50 16.66
C GLU A 145 5.46 7.02 16.87
N THR A 146 5.02 6.66 18.06
CA THR A 146 4.50 5.32 18.34
C THR A 146 3.04 5.19 17.88
N PHE A 147 2.62 3.95 17.66
CA PHE A 147 1.23 3.66 17.30
C PHE A 147 0.25 4.09 18.40
N ASP A 148 0.61 3.87 19.68
CA ASP A 148 -0.24 4.23 20.82
C ASP A 148 -0.40 5.77 20.94
N GLU A 149 0.65 6.54 20.75
CA GLU A 149 0.58 8.01 20.71
C GLU A 149 -0.35 8.49 19.59
N TYR A 150 -0.26 7.90 18.41
CA TYR A 150 -1.13 8.20 17.28
C TYR A 150 -2.60 7.88 17.61
N VAL A 151 -2.87 6.68 18.17
CA VAL A 151 -4.24 6.28 18.56
C VAL A 151 -4.81 7.22 19.61
N ASN A 152 -4.04 7.58 20.64
CA ASN A 152 -4.46 8.51 21.68
C ASN A 152 -4.77 9.91 21.13
N LYS A 153 -3.92 10.45 20.26
CA LYS A 153 -4.19 11.73 19.57
C LYS A 153 -5.49 11.68 18.78
N ARG A 154 -5.68 10.57 18.02
CA ARG A 154 -6.87 10.41 17.20
C ARG A 154 -8.13 10.23 18.03
N TYR A 155 -8.07 9.48 19.12
CA TYR A 155 -9.20 9.30 20.04
C TYR A 155 -9.64 10.62 20.69
N ASN A 156 -8.68 11.46 21.07
CA ASN A 156 -8.93 12.75 21.71
C ASN A 156 -9.13 13.90 20.71
N SER A 157 -9.11 13.66 19.41
CA SER A 157 -9.37 14.69 18.40
C SER A 157 -10.85 15.02 18.33
N HIS A 158 -11.16 16.24 17.88
CA HIS A 158 -12.55 16.65 17.63
C HIS A 158 -13.18 15.76 16.53
N HIS A 159 -14.35 15.23 16.81
CA HIS A 159 -15.12 14.41 15.90
C HIS A 159 -16.49 15.00 15.67
N SER A 160 -16.83 15.26 14.42
CA SER A 160 -18.17 15.68 14.01
C SER A 160 -18.49 15.13 12.63
N TYR A 161 -19.77 14.91 12.35
CA TYR A 161 -20.30 14.64 11.00
C TYR A 161 -21.03 15.86 10.45
N ASP A 162 -21.17 16.95 11.25
CA ASP A 162 -21.70 18.23 10.83
C ASP A 162 -20.59 19.06 10.16
N ILE A 163 -20.83 19.45 8.93
CA ILE A 163 -19.83 20.18 8.13
C ILE A 163 -19.59 21.59 8.71
N ASP A 164 -20.63 22.24 9.19
CA ASP A 164 -20.51 23.60 9.77
C ASP A 164 -19.76 23.56 11.09
N ASP A 165 -20.01 22.54 11.93
CA ASP A 165 -19.25 22.32 13.16
C ASP A 165 -17.76 22.06 12.88
N LEU A 166 -17.45 21.25 11.85
CA LEU A 166 -16.06 21.01 11.45
C LEU A 166 -15.34 22.29 11.00
N TRP A 167 -16.04 23.15 10.24
CA TRP A 167 -15.47 24.43 9.81
C TRP A 167 -15.29 25.41 10.98
N ASN A 168 -16.26 25.49 11.89
CA ASN A 168 -16.18 26.34 13.08
C ASN A 168 -14.99 25.91 13.96
N HIS A 169 -14.85 24.61 14.23
CA HIS A 169 -13.70 24.08 14.96
C HIS A 169 -12.37 24.38 14.27
N PHE A 170 -12.30 24.23 12.94
CA PHE A 170 -11.11 24.54 12.16
C PHE A 170 -10.67 26.00 12.31
N TYR A 171 -11.60 26.96 12.22
CA TYR A 171 -11.27 28.38 12.33
C TYR A 171 -10.91 28.80 13.75
N GLN A 172 -11.52 28.22 14.78
CA GLN A 172 -11.18 28.48 16.18
C GLN A 172 -9.72 28.08 16.51
N ASN A 173 -9.18 27.07 15.84
CA ASN A 173 -7.82 26.58 16.07
C ASN A 173 -6.77 27.18 15.12
N LYS A 174 -7.11 28.21 14.31
CA LYS A 174 -6.19 28.90 13.40
C LYS A 174 -5.76 30.29 13.90
N ASN A 175 -6.41 30.77 14.95
CA ASN A 175 -6.04 32.02 15.66
C ASN A 175 -5.20 31.64 16.87
#